data_7f49f792aaa0e154f587580fbab1d152
#
_entry.id   7f49f792aaa0e154f587580fbab1d152
#
_cell.length_a   1.000
_cell.length_b   1.000
_cell.length_c   1.000
_cell.angle_alpha   90.00
_cell.angle_beta   90.00
_cell.angle_gamma   90.00
#
_symmetry.space_group_name_H-M   'P 1'
#
loop_
_entity.id
_entity.type
_entity.pdbx_description
1 polymer ?
#
loop_
_entity_poly.entity_id
_entity_poly.type
_entity_poly.pdbx_seq_one_letter_code
_entity_poly.pdbx_strand_id
1 'polypeptide(L)'
;NILQKPGKLTDAEFEIVKQHPVIGGEIFDNIEKSIIEEDLRQMITTAKELIYFHHERPDGKGYPLGLKGEEIPFAAKVAALCDVYDALSSKRPYKEPIPHEQCVEIIKAGRGTQFDEKIVDHFLNVHEKFKKIAENLKDEEISAPQKMLESIDTIRKNKNKIGNTS
;
A
#
# COMPACT_ATOMS: atom_id res chain seq x y z
N ASN A 1 -5.84 -14.40 15.47
CA ASN A 1 -5.27 -13.61 14.38
C ASN A 1 -5.48 -12.12 14.67
N ILE A 2 -4.39 -11.36 14.92
CA ILE A 2 -4.44 -9.96 15.38
C ILE A 2 -5.19 -9.08 14.37
N LEU A 3 -4.99 -9.29 13.06
CA LEU A 3 -5.62 -8.50 11.99
C LEU A 3 -7.14 -8.71 11.87
N GLN A 4 -7.67 -9.80 12.42
CA GLN A 4 -9.11 -10.12 12.40
C GLN A 4 -9.79 -9.87 13.75
N LYS A 5 -9.06 -9.28 14.71
CA LYS A 5 -9.58 -9.02 16.05
C LYS A 5 -10.74 -8.02 15.96
N PRO A 6 -11.92 -8.36 16.49
CA PRO A 6 -13.01 -7.41 16.59
C PRO A 6 -12.68 -6.37 17.68
N GLY A 7 -12.37 -5.14 17.26
CA GLY A 7 -12.08 -4.03 18.16
C GLY A 7 -10.66 -3.48 18.05
N LYS A 8 -10.30 -2.57 18.96
CA LYS A 8 -8.98 -1.93 18.97
C LYS A 8 -7.89 -2.91 19.38
N LEU A 9 -6.74 -2.80 18.75
CA LEU A 9 -5.53 -3.51 19.18
C LEU A 9 -5.03 -2.95 20.52
N THR A 10 -4.47 -3.81 21.35
CA THR A 10 -3.66 -3.38 22.49
C THR A 10 -2.32 -2.83 21.98
N ASP A 11 -1.60 -2.08 22.82
CA ASP A 11 -0.27 -1.55 22.46
C ASP A 11 0.69 -2.67 22.06
N ALA A 12 0.68 -3.80 22.78
CA ALA A 12 1.52 -4.96 22.46
C ALA A 12 1.15 -5.60 21.10
N GLU A 13 -0.13 -5.71 20.77
CA GLU A 13 -0.58 -6.20 19.48
C GLU A 13 -0.23 -5.21 18.35
N PHE A 14 -0.30 -3.93 18.61
CA PHE A 14 0.08 -2.90 17.66
C PHE A 14 1.58 -2.93 17.38
N GLU A 15 2.43 -3.15 18.40
CA GLU A 15 3.88 -3.35 18.19
C GLU A 15 4.18 -4.56 17.29
N ILE A 16 3.40 -5.62 17.35
CA ILE A 16 3.53 -6.76 16.44
C ILE A 16 3.13 -6.36 15.01
N VAL A 17 2.04 -5.63 14.86
CA VAL A 17 1.60 -5.16 13.53
C VAL A 17 2.63 -4.22 12.90
N LYS A 18 3.28 -3.36 13.67
CA LYS A 18 4.34 -2.47 13.18
C LYS A 18 5.57 -3.18 12.58
N GLN A 19 5.68 -4.49 12.74
CA GLN A 19 6.77 -5.26 12.15
C GLN A 19 6.53 -5.64 10.67
N HIS A 20 5.28 -5.58 10.19
CA HIS A 20 4.97 -6.04 8.83
C HIS A 20 5.73 -5.31 7.71
N PRO A 21 6.04 -4.00 7.80
CA PRO A 21 6.83 -3.34 6.76
C PRO A 21 8.27 -3.87 6.71
N VAL A 22 8.86 -4.15 7.87
CA VAL A 22 10.20 -4.71 7.97
C VAL A 22 10.24 -6.13 7.40
N ILE A 23 9.30 -7.00 7.83
CA ILE A 23 9.20 -8.38 7.33
C ILE A 23 8.96 -8.40 5.80
N GLY A 24 8.08 -7.53 5.30
CA GLY A 24 7.83 -7.39 3.87
C GLY A 24 9.07 -6.94 3.10
N GLY A 25 9.80 -5.96 3.63
CA GLY A 25 11.03 -5.44 3.03
C GLY A 25 12.15 -6.48 2.98
N GLU A 26 12.34 -7.28 4.02
CA GLU A 26 13.34 -8.35 4.05
C GLU A 26 13.13 -9.40 2.94
N ILE A 27 11.88 -9.68 2.57
CA ILE A 27 11.58 -10.55 1.43
C ILE A 27 12.15 -9.96 0.15
N PHE A 28 11.95 -8.65 -0.07
CA PHE A 28 12.46 -7.95 -1.25
C PHE A 28 13.98 -7.76 -1.23
N ASP A 29 14.61 -7.66 -0.06
CA ASP A 29 16.08 -7.67 0.08
C ASP A 29 16.71 -8.94 -0.49
N ASN A 30 16.06 -10.07 -0.27
CA ASN A 30 16.53 -11.35 -0.79
C ASN A 30 16.31 -11.48 -2.32
N ILE A 31 15.21 -10.94 -2.83
CA ILE A 31 14.93 -10.91 -4.27
C ILE A 31 15.95 -10.02 -5.00
N GLU A 32 16.22 -8.82 -4.47
CA GLU A 32 17.13 -7.84 -5.08
C GLU A 32 18.55 -8.40 -5.27
N LYS A 33 19.04 -9.19 -4.33
CA LYS A 33 20.37 -9.83 -4.41
C LYS A 33 20.53 -10.78 -5.60
N SER A 34 19.43 -11.31 -6.13
CA SER A 34 19.42 -12.25 -7.26
C SER A 34 19.19 -11.59 -8.61
N ILE A 35 18.94 -10.27 -8.65
CA ILE A 35 18.62 -9.55 -9.89
C ILE A 35 19.88 -9.04 -10.55
N ILE A 36 20.02 -9.36 -11.85
CA ILE A 36 21.13 -8.95 -12.70
C ILE A 36 20.76 -7.72 -13.54
N GLU A 37 19.49 -7.64 -13.99
CA GLU A 37 19.02 -6.58 -14.87
C GLU A 37 18.77 -5.28 -14.08
N GLU A 38 19.36 -4.16 -14.55
CA GLU A 38 19.32 -2.87 -13.86
C GLU A 38 17.90 -2.29 -13.78
N ASP A 39 17.11 -2.37 -14.85
CA ASP A 39 15.73 -1.87 -14.87
C ASP A 39 14.86 -2.61 -13.85
N LEU A 40 15.01 -3.93 -13.73
CA LEU A 40 14.29 -4.72 -12.74
C LEU A 40 14.77 -4.40 -11.32
N ARG A 41 16.08 -4.15 -11.14
CA ARG A 41 16.64 -3.73 -9.85
C ARG A 41 16.01 -2.42 -9.38
N GLN A 42 15.89 -1.42 -10.25
CA GLN A 42 15.27 -0.14 -9.93
C GLN A 42 13.79 -0.31 -9.49
N MET A 43 13.04 -1.17 -10.17
CA MET A 43 11.66 -1.49 -9.79
C MET A 43 11.58 -2.12 -8.40
N ILE A 44 12.46 -3.08 -8.10
CA ILE A 44 12.52 -3.75 -6.80
C ILE A 44 12.94 -2.77 -5.70
N THR A 45 13.91 -1.89 -5.95
CA THR A 45 14.31 -0.85 -5.01
C THR A 45 13.12 0.05 -4.66
N THR A 46 12.37 0.52 -5.67
CA THR A 46 11.17 1.35 -5.43
C THR A 46 10.09 0.59 -4.65
N ALA A 47 9.88 -0.69 -4.97
CA ALA A 47 8.93 -1.53 -4.22
C ALA A 47 9.35 -1.72 -2.75
N LYS A 48 10.65 -1.91 -2.50
CA LYS A 48 11.20 -1.98 -1.13
C LYS A 48 10.96 -0.69 -0.36
N GLU A 49 11.29 0.46 -0.94
CA GLU A 49 11.07 1.76 -0.31
C GLU A 49 9.60 1.95 0.08
N LEU A 50 8.69 1.58 -0.83
CA LEU A 50 7.26 1.62 -0.57
C LEU A 50 6.88 0.70 0.59
N ILE A 51 7.34 -0.55 0.58
CA ILE A 51 7.00 -1.55 1.60
C ILE A 51 7.55 -1.16 2.97
N TYR A 52 8.81 -0.76 3.05
CA TYR A 52 9.45 -0.40 4.33
C TYR A 52 8.84 0.84 4.96
N PHE A 53 8.50 1.88 4.14
CA PHE A 53 8.33 3.23 4.65
C PHE A 53 6.93 3.83 4.45
N HIS A 54 5.93 3.06 3.96
CA HIS A 54 4.57 3.60 3.77
C HIS A 54 3.85 3.97 5.08
N HIS A 55 4.38 3.60 6.23
CA HIS A 55 3.89 4.03 7.54
C HIS A 55 4.75 5.13 8.18
N GLU A 56 5.79 5.60 7.48
CA GLU A 56 6.50 6.80 7.92
C GLU A 56 5.65 8.04 7.73
N ARG A 57 5.94 9.07 8.53
CA ARG A 57 5.18 10.31 8.56
C ARG A 57 6.10 11.51 8.51
N PRO A 58 5.79 12.56 7.71
CA PRO A 58 6.61 13.77 7.65
C PRO A 58 6.90 14.41 9.01
N ASP A 59 5.99 14.26 10.00
CA ASP A 59 6.18 14.75 11.37
C ASP A 59 7.11 13.87 12.24
N GLY A 60 7.64 12.77 11.69
CA GLY A 60 8.54 11.84 12.39
C GLY A 60 7.87 10.93 13.42
N LYS A 61 6.53 10.89 13.45
CA LYS A 61 5.75 10.02 14.35
C LYS A 61 5.36 8.70 13.69
N GLY A 62 5.94 8.39 12.52
CA GLY A 62 5.75 7.16 11.79
C GLY A 62 6.60 6.01 12.31
N TYR A 63 6.59 4.91 11.59
CA TYR A 63 7.42 3.74 11.84
C TYR A 63 7.81 3.08 10.50
N PRO A 64 8.87 2.25 10.43
CA PRO A 64 9.63 1.70 11.55
C PRO A 64 10.78 2.59 12.06
N LEU A 65 11.26 3.57 11.29
CA LEU A 65 12.46 4.34 11.61
C LEU A 65 12.19 5.74 12.17
N GLY A 66 10.98 6.28 12.03
CA GLY A 66 10.63 7.64 12.41
C GLY A 66 11.24 8.69 11.48
N LEU A 67 11.36 8.38 10.19
CA LEU A 67 11.87 9.30 9.16
C LEU A 67 11.01 10.56 9.06
N LYS A 68 11.63 11.68 8.67
CA LYS A 68 10.96 12.98 8.60
C LYS A 68 11.07 13.59 7.21
N GLY A 69 10.03 14.28 6.80
CA GLY A 69 10.04 15.13 5.60
C GLY A 69 10.66 14.45 4.38
N GLU A 70 11.79 14.99 3.91
CA GLU A 70 12.47 14.50 2.70
C GLU A 70 13.30 13.21 2.91
N GLU A 71 13.46 12.75 4.14
CA GLU A 71 14.08 11.43 4.40
C GLU A 71 13.18 10.28 3.94
N ILE A 72 11.86 10.53 3.80
CA ILE A 72 10.89 9.54 3.37
C ILE A 72 10.91 9.45 1.83
N PRO A 73 11.15 8.26 1.25
CA PRO A 73 11.13 8.07 -0.21
C PRO A 73 9.78 8.49 -0.83
N PHE A 74 9.82 9.06 -2.02
CA PHE A 74 8.62 9.56 -2.71
C PHE A 74 7.54 8.48 -2.88
N ALA A 75 7.92 7.28 -3.28
CA ALA A 75 6.99 6.16 -3.44
C ALA A 75 6.26 5.82 -2.14
N ALA A 76 6.95 5.87 -1.01
CA ALA A 76 6.39 5.63 0.31
C ALA A 76 5.41 6.75 0.73
N LYS A 77 5.73 8.02 0.45
CA LYS A 77 4.82 9.16 0.70
C LYS A 77 3.50 8.98 -0.06
N VAL A 78 3.54 8.56 -1.32
CA VAL A 78 2.35 8.28 -2.13
C VAL A 78 1.57 7.10 -1.56
N ALA A 79 2.25 6.00 -1.26
CA ALA A 79 1.63 4.80 -0.71
C ALA A 79 0.94 5.05 0.63
N ALA A 80 1.55 5.85 1.51
CA ALA A 80 0.98 6.23 2.81
C ALA A 80 -0.41 6.88 2.67
N LEU A 81 -0.59 7.77 1.71
CA LEU A 81 -1.88 8.41 1.45
C LEU A 81 -2.88 7.41 0.85
N CYS A 82 -2.46 6.61 -0.12
CA CYS A 82 -3.32 5.60 -0.76
C CYS A 82 -3.81 4.55 0.24
N ASP A 83 -2.93 4.04 1.11
CA ASP A 83 -3.27 3.07 2.14
C ASP A 83 -4.30 3.62 3.13
N VAL A 84 -4.11 4.86 3.59
CA VAL A 84 -5.09 5.49 4.49
C VAL A 84 -6.42 5.73 3.78
N TYR A 85 -6.43 6.20 2.53
CA TYR A 85 -7.66 6.38 1.77
C TYR A 85 -8.41 5.04 1.62
N ASP A 86 -7.73 3.96 1.24
CA ASP A 86 -8.31 2.62 1.16
C ASP A 86 -8.87 2.16 2.51
N ALA A 87 -8.07 2.32 3.58
CA ALA A 87 -8.49 1.95 4.93
C ALA A 87 -9.73 2.72 5.42
N LEU A 88 -9.94 3.94 4.95
CA LEU A 88 -11.11 4.76 5.28
C LEU A 88 -12.33 4.39 4.42
N SER A 89 -12.14 4.18 3.13
CA SER A 89 -13.21 4.00 2.14
C SER A 89 -13.67 2.55 1.98
N SER A 90 -12.88 1.57 2.44
CA SER A 90 -13.18 0.14 2.34
C SER A 90 -13.88 -0.41 3.58
N LYS A 91 -14.80 -1.38 3.38
CA LYS A 91 -15.43 -2.11 4.48
C LYS A 91 -14.41 -3.02 5.16
N ARG A 92 -14.38 -2.99 6.49
CA ARG A 92 -13.55 -3.87 7.31
C ARG A 92 -14.41 -4.63 8.33
N PRO A 93 -13.98 -5.77 8.87
CA PRO A 93 -14.80 -6.60 9.78
C PRO A 93 -15.41 -5.85 10.98
N TYR A 94 -14.80 -4.72 11.36
CA TYR A 94 -15.18 -3.93 12.55
C TYR A 94 -15.42 -2.44 12.23
N LYS A 95 -15.52 -2.07 10.92
CA LYS A 95 -15.69 -0.67 10.52
C LYS A 95 -16.43 -0.56 9.19
N GLU A 96 -17.50 0.22 9.18
CA GLU A 96 -18.16 0.61 7.94
C GLU A 96 -17.32 1.65 7.18
N PRO A 97 -17.42 1.68 5.84
CA PRO A 97 -16.73 2.65 5.01
C PRO A 97 -17.13 4.08 5.39
N ILE A 98 -16.15 4.97 5.39
CA ILE A 98 -16.39 6.40 5.57
C ILE A 98 -16.73 7.01 4.19
N PRO A 99 -17.72 7.92 4.08
CA PRO A 99 -18.04 8.63 2.84
C PRO A 99 -16.81 9.34 2.26
N HIS A 100 -16.71 9.36 0.93
CA HIS A 100 -15.57 9.92 0.21
C HIS A 100 -15.20 11.34 0.67
N GLU A 101 -16.20 12.20 0.81
CA GLU A 101 -16.01 13.59 1.23
C GLU A 101 -15.37 13.69 2.61
N GLN A 102 -15.72 12.80 3.53
CA GLN A 102 -15.09 12.72 4.86
C GLN A 102 -13.65 12.16 4.77
N CYS A 103 -13.38 11.20 3.88
CA CYS A 103 -12.03 10.70 3.64
C CYS A 103 -11.12 11.84 3.15
N VAL A 104 -11.62 12.68 2.23
CA VAL A 104 -10.90 13.86 1.72
C VAL A 104 -10.56 14.84 2.84
N GLU A 105 -11.52 15.17 3.70
CA GLU A 105 -11.27 16.10 4.82
C GLU A 105 -10.29 15.52 5.86
N ILE A 106 -10.32 14.23 6.13
CA ILE A 106 -9.34 13.57 7.03
C ILE A 106 -7.92 13.66 6.43
N ILE A 107 -7.77 13.36 5.14
CA ILE A 107 -6.47 13.43 4.46
C ILE A 107 -5.96 14.88 4.44
N LYS A 108 -6.82 15.84 4.12
CA LYS A 108 -6.51 17.27 4.11
C LYS A 108 -6.07 17.76 5.49
N ALA A 109 -6.72 17.31 6.57
CA ALA A 109 -6.34 17.66 7.93
C ALA A 109 -4.96 17.08 8.34
N GLY A 110 -4.53 15.99 7.70
CA GLY A 110 -3.21 15.38 7.90
C GLY A 110 -2.07 16.02 7.10
N ARG A 111 -2.34 17.05 6.27
CA ARG A 111 -1.35 17.75 5.45
C ARG A 111 -0.20 18.32 6.29
N GLY A 112 1.03 18.04 5.91
CA GLY A 112 2.25 18.49 6.60
C GLY A 112 2.56 17.76 7.91
N THR A 113 1.69 16.84 8.34
CA THR A 113 1.88 16.04 9.57
C THR A 113 1.91 14.55 9.26
N GLN A 114 0.77 13.97 8.96
CA GLN A 114 0.66 12.56 8.58
C GLN A 114 1.07 12.33 7.12
N PHE A 115 0.78 13.29 6.25
CA PHE A 115 1.04 13.20 4.81
C PHE A 115 1.90 14.37 4.33
N ASP A 116 2.71 14.09 3.31
CA ASP A 116 3.49 15.12 2.62
C ASP A 116 2.54 16.15 1.97
N GLU A 117 2.89 17.43 2.12
CA GLU A 117 2.06 18.54 1.66
C GLU A 117 1.79 18.48 0.15
N LYS A 118 2.83 18.22 -0.65
CA LYS A 118 2.72 18.16 -2.12
C LYS A 118 1.85 16.98 -2.56
N ILE A 119 1.98 15.84 -1.86
CA ILE A 119 1.15 14.66 -2.16
C ILE A 119 -0.32 14.94 -1.86
N VAL A 120 -0.63 15.61 -0.74
CA VAL A 120 -2.01 16.01 -0.43
C VAL A 120 -2.54 17.02 -1.45
N ASP A 121 -1.74 18.02 -1.84
CA ASP A 121 -2.14 19.02 -2.84
C ASP A 121 -2.47 18.35 -4.20
N HIS A 122 -1.67 17.37 -4.62
CA HIS A 122 -1.97 16.58 -5.82
C HIS A 122 -3.21 15.69 -5.66
N PHE A 123 -3.37 15.04 -4.51
CA PHE A 123 -4.56 14.24 -4.21
C PHE A 123 -5.83 15.08 -4.32
N LEU A 124 -5.85 16.29 -3.76
CA LEU A 124 -7.01 17.20 -3.84
C LEU A 124 -7.40 17.59 -5.26
N ASN A 125 -6.46 17.53 -6.21
CA ASN A 125 -6.76 17.77 -7.64
C ASN A 125 -7.34 16.52 -8.35
N VAL A 126 -7.18 15.32 -7.78
CA VAL A 126 -7.54 14.06 -8.44
C VAL A 126 -8.46 13.16 -7.61
N HIS A 127 -8.88 13.57 -6.41
CA HIS A 127 -9.62 12.73 -5.46
C HIS A 127 -10.91 12.11 -6.04
N GLU A 128 -11.56 12.77 -6.99
CA GLU A 128 -12.73 12.20 -7.68
C GLU A 128 -12.39 10.92 -8.48
N LYS A 129 -11.14 10.77 -8.95
CA LYS A 129 -10.68 9.52 -9.57
C LYS A 129 -10.57 8.41 -8.53
N PHE A 130 -10.11 8.73 -7.33
CA PHE A 130 -10.06 7.79 -6.21
C PHE A 130 -11.47 7.29 -5.85
N LYS A 131 -12.45 8.22 -5.79
CA LYS A 131 -13.86 7.88 -5.56
C LYS A 131 -14.37 6.85 -6.58
N LYS A 132 -14.18 7.13 -7.88
CA LYS A 132 -14.58 6.23 -8.96
C LYS A 132 -13.92 4.85 -8.87
N ILE A 133 -12.63 4.79 -8.55
CA ILE A 133 -11.91 3.52 -8.38
C ILE A 133 -12.50 2.74 -7.19
N ALA A 134 -12.70 3.40 -6.05
CA ALA A 134 -13.27 2.77 -4.86
C ALA A 134 -14.69 2.27 -5.07
N GLU A 135 -15.52 3.00 -5.82
CA GLU A 135 -16.87 2.58 -6.19
C GLU A 135 -16.85 1.35 -7.11
N ASN A 136 -16.03 1.36 -8.16
CA ASN A 136 -15.91 0.24 -9.10
C ASN A 136 -15.38 -1.04 -8.42
N LEU A 137 -14.51 -0.93 -7.43
CA LEU A 137 -13.97 -2.08 -6.70
C LEU A 137 -14.97 -2.66 -5.69
N LYS A 138 -15.96 -1.90 -5.22
CA LYS A 138 -17.03 -2.39 -4.33
C LYS A 138 -17.97 -3.38 -5.01
N ASP A 139 -18.17 -3.24 -6.31
CA ASP A 139 -19.06 -4.11 -7.10
C ASP A 139 -18.40 -5.43 -7.49
N GLU A 140 -17.09 -5.54 -7.32
CA GLU A 140 -16.35 -6.76 -7.54
C GLU A 140 -16.09 -7.47 -6.19
N GLU A 141 -17.05 -8.23 -5.65
CA GLU A 141 -16.78 -9.30 -4.67
C GLU A 141 -15.93 -10.41 -5.34
N ILE A 142 -14.73 -10.05 -5.75
CA ILE A 142 -13.80 -11.02 -6.28
C ILE A 142 -13.03 -11.60 -5.10
N SER A 143 -13.25 -12.89 -4.86
CA SER A 143 -12.35 -13.61 -3.98
C SER A 143 -10.91 -13.44 -4.51
N ALA A 144 -10.10 -12.68 -3.81
CA ALA A 144 -8.69 -12.42 -4.16
C ALA A 144 -7.91 -13.69 -4.58
N PRO A 145 -8.18 -14.90 -4.00
CA PRO A 145 -7.60 -16.16 -4.45
C PRO A 145 -7.97 -16.54 -5.88
N GLN A 146 -9.16 -16.21 -6.36
CA GLN A 146 -9.65 -16.65 -7.67
C GLN A 146 -9.03 -15.85 -8.82
N LYS A 147 -8.91 -14.53 -8.68
CA LYS A 147 -8.17 -13.68 -9.65
C LYS A 147 -6.68 -14.00 -9.71
N MET A 148 -6.07 -14.29 -8.57
CA MET A 148 -4.65 -14.67 -8.52
C MET A 148 -4.41 -16.01 -9.24
N LEU A 149 -5.32 -16.99 -9.10
CA LEU A 149 -5.27 -18.25 -9.82
C LEU A 149 -5.45 -18.05 -11.33
N GLU A 150 -6.41 -17.23 -11.77
CA GLU A 150 -6.62 -16.89 -13.17
C GLU A 150 -5.42 -16.18 -13.81
N SER A 151 -4.77 -15.27 -13.05
CA SER A 151 -3.55 -14.59 -13.48
C SER A 151 -2.39 -15.58 -13.64
N ILE A 152 -2.20 -16.50 -12.69
CA ILE A 152 -1.17 -17.56 -12.75
C ILE A 152 -1.43 -18.50 -13.93
N ASP A 153 -2.67 -18.88 -14.18
CA ASP A 153 -3.03 -19.74 -15.32
C ASP A 153 -2.80 -19.03 -16.66
N THR A 154 -3.04 -17.74 -16.73
CA THR A 154 -2.77 -16.93 -17.92
C THR A 154 -1.26 -16.84 -18.21
N ILE A 155 -0.45 -16.64 -17.18
CA ILE A 155 1.03 -16.64 -17.28
C ILE A 155 1.53 -18.03 -17.72
N ARG A 156 1.00 -19.12 -17.16
CA ARG A 156 1.35 -20.49 -17.56
C ARG A 156 0.99 -20.79 -19.01
N LYS A 157 -0.19 -20.39 -19.48
CA LYS A 157 -0.64 -20.59 -20.87
C LYS A 157 0.26 -19.81 -21.87
N ASN A 158 0.68 -18.60 -21.51
CA ASN A 158 1.58 -17.81 -22.36
C ASN A 158 3.00 -18.41 -22.41
N LYS A 159 3.52 -18.92 -21.30
CA LYS A 159 4.83 -19.61 -21.27
C LYS A 159 4.85 -20.87 -22.16
N ASN A 160 3.77 -21.65 -22.17
CA ASN A 160 3.65 -22.85 -23.01
C ASN A 160 3.51 -22.54 -24.51
N LYS A 161 3.03 -21.34 -24.88
CA LYS A 161 2.99 -20.89 -26.29
C LYS A 161 4.38 -20.48 -26.83
N ILE A 162 5.24 -19.93 -25.98
CA ILE A 162 6.58 -19.50 -26.35
C ILE A 162 7.55 -20.69 -26.46
N GLY A 163 7.32 -21.75 -25.65
CA GLY A 163 8.16 -22.97 -25.68
C GLY A 163 7.90 -23.95 -26.84
N ASN A 164 6.82 -23.76 -27.64
CA ASN A 164 6.46 -24.63 -28.75
C ASN A 164 6.78 -24.03 -30.15
N THR A 165 7.57 -22.97 -30.21
CA THR A 165 8.02 -22.32 -31.46
C THR A 165 9.53 -22.42 -31.66
N SER A 166 10.15 -23.52 -31.20
CA SER A 166 11.57 -23.86 -31.46
C SER A 166 11.67 -25.20 -32.17
#